data_b80e305bfd88237bee4fde0f89af8a18
#
_entry.id   b80e305bfd88237bee4fde0f89af8a18
#
_cell.length_a   1.000
_cell.length_b   1.000
_cell.length_c   1.000
_cell.angle_alpha   90.00
_cell.angle_beta   90.00
_cell.angle_gamma   90.00
#
_symmetry.space_group_name_H-M   'P 1'
#
loop_
_entity.id
_entity.type
_entity.pdbx_description
1 polymer ?
#
loop_
_entity_poly.entity_id
_entity_poly.type
_entity_poly.pdbx_seq_one_letter_code
_entity_poly.pdbx_strand_id
1 'polypeptide(L)'
;MEDKEKNIVDFGEWVIPTSWNDITLKKFQAIQDYYEGISGDTKFDIRQVLHILCDKTIDEVNQLPSEFLDMILEKLTFLQEQPKQDEPRNYIKINGEKYSIHFENQLKTGEYIAADTVLKNDKNNIALLLAILCRKEGEIYDSKFENEVVPERQKMFEKQKVMDVMPIAAFFLQLYAQSVMLSLLYMAVSEAVNHTRNSIETSDKIGVFKKYYLKWQITRLQKSLKSTSNTSKTHSHSLLTSLKKVRWKKRKSVFKTK
;
A
#
# COMPACT_ATOMS: atom_id res chain seq x y z
N MET A 1 7.76 -4.21 31.08
CA MET A 1 7.53 -5.13 29.95
C MET A 1 6.17 -5.75 30.22
N GLU A 2 5.11 -5.16 29.68
CA GLU A 2 3.78 -5.76 29.79
C GLU A 2 3.73 -6.96 28.85
N ASP A 3 3.53 -8.14 29.42
CA ASP A 3 3.17 -9.34 28.69
C ASP A 3 1.88 -9.02 27.90
N LYS A 4 2.01 -8.81 26.60
CA LYS A 4 0.87 -8.80 25.70
C LYS A 4 0.30 -10.21 25.74
N GLU A 5 -0.75 -10.40 26.53
CA GLU A 5 -1.54 -11.63 26.55
C GLU A 5 -1.78 -12.05 25.08
N LYS A 6 -1.37 -13.27 24.76
CA LYS A 6 -1.68 -13.87 23.48
C LYS A 6 -3.19 -14.06 23.43
N ASN A 7 -3.87 -13.22 22.67
CA ASN A 7 -5.31 -13.38 22.36
C ASN A 7 -5.55 -14.58 21.43
N ILE A 8 -4.97 -15.72 21.78
CA ILE A 8 -5.11 -16.97 21.05
C ILE A 8 -5.88 -17.90 21.95
N VAL A 9 -7.03 -18.36 21.48
CA VAL A 9 -7.80 -19.40 22.18
C VAL A 9 -7.31 -20.74 21.69
N ASP A 10 -6.83 -21.56 22.61
CA ASP A 10 -6.35 -22.92 22.36
C ASP A 10 -7.48 -23.91 22.62
N PHE A 11 -7.94 -24.59 21.57
CA PHE A 11 -8.89 -25.71 21.66
C PHE A 11 -8.12 -27.03 21.42
N GLY A 12 -7.10 -27.29 22.24
CA GLY A 12 -6.21 -28.43 22.08
C GLY A 12 -5.24 -28.22 20.89
N GLU A 13 -5.46 -28.90 19.78
CA GLU A 13 -4.62 -28.75 18.57
C GLU A 13 -5.00 -27.55 17.66
N TRP A 14 -6.04 -26.78 18.03
CA TRP A 14 -6.53 -25.66 17.23
C TRP A 14 -6.13 -24.31 17.83
N VAL A 15 -5.32 -23.59 17.09
CA VAL A 15 -4.89 -22.22 17.41
C VAL A 15 -5.74 -21.25 16.60
N ILE A 16 -6.70 -20.58 17.26
CA ILE A 16 -7.67 -19.72 16.61
C ILE A 16 -7.29 -18.26 16.87
N PRO A 17 -7.04 -17.45 15.82
CA PRO A 17 -6.81 -16.03 15.99
C PRO A 17 -8.09 -15.33 16.45
N THR A 18 -7.97 -14.36 17.36
CA THR A 18 -9.10 -13.58 17.85
C THR A 18 -9.05 -12.12 17.43
N SER A 19 -7.97 -11.73 16.77
CA SER A 19 -7.75 -10.36 16.31
C SER A 19 -6.79 -10.29 15.11
N TRP A 20 -6.77 -9.16 14.43
CA TRP A 20 -5.81 -8.88 13.37
C TRP A 20 -4.34 -8.91 13.85
N ASN A 21 -4.10 -8.74 15.16
CA ASN A 21 -2.76 -8.86 15.75
C ASN A 21 -2.20 -10.28 15.73
N ASP A 22 -3.05 -11.28 15.57
CA ASP A 22 -2.67 -12.70 15.60
C ASP A 22 -2.40 -13.24 14.21
N ILE A 23 -2.79 -12.51 13.18
CA ILE A 23 -2.71 -12.93 11.78
C ILE A 23 -1.40 -12.45 11.14
N THR A 24 -0.71 -13.35 10.43
CA THR A 24 0.45 -13.01 9.61
C THR A 24 0.02 -12.39 8.29
N LEU A 25 0.91 -11.60 7.68
CA LEU A 25 0.64 -11.02 6.36
C LEU A 25 0.34 -12.09 5.30
N LYS A 26 1.01 -13.24 5.35
CA LYS A 26 0.73 -14.38 4.46
C LYS A 26 -0.72 -14.85 4.55
N LYS A 27 -1.22 -15.06 5.78
CA LYS A 27 -2.61 -15.48 6.00
C LYS A 27 -3.61 -14.42 5.57
N PHE A 28 -3.30 -13.16 5.82
CA PHE A 28 -4.12 -12.04 5.38
C PHE A 28 -4.24 -12.00 3.85
N GLN A 29 -3.13 -12.10 3.13
CA GLN A 29 -3.12 -12.15 1.67
C GLN A 29 -3.94 -13.34 1.14
N ALA A 30 -3.72 -14.53 1.69
CA ALA A 30 -4.47 -15.72 1.29
C ALA A 30 -5.99 -15.58 1.51
N ILE A 31 -6.42 -14.89 2.58
CA ILE A 31 -7.83 -14.57 2.82
C ILE A 31 -8.35 -13.58 1.77
N GLN A 32 -7.59 -12.55 1.44
CA GLN A 32 -7.99 -11.58 0.42
C GLN A 32 -8.12 -12.25 -0.96
N ASP A 33 -7.17 -13.09 -1.33
CA ASP A 33 -7.22 -13.86 -2.58
C ASP A 33 -8.44 -14.79 -2.61
N TYR A 34 -8.75 -15.43 -1.49
CA TYR A 34 -9.95 -16.26 -1.37
C TYR A 34 -11.22 -15.44 -1.57
N TYR A 35 -11.36 -14.29 -0.91
CA TYR A 35 -12.54 -13.42 -1.06
C TYR A 35 -12.66 -12.86 -2.48
N GLU A 36 -11.58 -12.50 -3.14
CA GLU A 36 -11.61 -12.06 -4.54
C GLU A 36 -11.93 -13.18 -5.52
N GLY A 37 -11.54 -14.42 -5.20
CA GLY A 37 -11.90 -15.61 -5.96
C GLY A 37 -13.40 -15.96 -5.88
N ILE A 38 -14.12 -15.43 -4.87
CA ILE A 38 -15.57 -15.63 -4.75
C ILE A 38 -16.26 -14.67 -5.73
N SER A 39 -16.61 -15.18 -6.92
CA SER A 39 -17.35 -14.44 -7.93
C SER A 39 -18.47 -15.28 -8.53
N GLY A 40 -19.62 -14.68 -8.81
CA GLY A 40 -20.75 -15.34 -9.46
C GLY A 40 -21.32 -16.49 -8.64
N ASP A 41 -21.23 -17.70 -9.15
CA ASP A 41 -21.84 -18.91 -8.54
C ASP A 41 -21.00 -19.51 -7.40
N THR A 42 -19.77 -19.02 -7.16
CA THR A 42 -18.91 -19.53 -6.09
C THR A 42 -19.43 -19.04 -4.73
N LYS A 43 -19.87 -19.98 -3.90
CA LYS A 43 -20.38 -19.67 -2.56
C LYS A 43 -19.22 -19.52 -1.56
N PHE A 44 -19.40 -18.62 -0.61
CA PHE A 44 -18.54 -18.52 0.56
C PHE A 44 -18.49 -19.84 1.32
N ASP A 45 -17.29 -20.35 1.58
CA ASP A 45 -17.06 -21.56 2.34
C ASP A 45 -16.15 -21.24 3.55
N ILE A 46 -16.72 -21.28 4.74
CA ILE A 46 -16.02 -21.02 5.99
C ILE A 46 -14.86 -21.99 6.23
N ARG A 47 -14.93 -23.20 5.66
CA ARG A 47 -13.88 -24.21 5.79
C ARG A 47 -12.56 -23.72 5.17
N GLN A 48 -12.63 -22.98 4.08
CA GLN A 48 -11.45 -22.37 3.45
C GLN A 48 -10.82 -21.31 4.35
N VAL A 49 -11.63 -20.49 5.00
CA VAL A 49 -11.16 -19.49 5.95
C VAL A 49 -10.46 -20.15 7.15
N LEU A 50 -11.04 -21.21 7.68
CA LEU A 50 -10.46 -21.97 8.79
C LEU A 50 -9.16 -22.69 8.38
N HIS A 51 -9.13 -23.28 7.18
CA HIS A 51 -7.93 -23.86 6.61
C HIS A 51 -6.78 -22.84 6.57
N ILE A 52 -7.04 -21.63 6.06
CA ILE A 52 -6.03 -20.57 5.95
C ILE A 52 -5.59 -20.06 7.34
N LEU A 53 -6.54 -19.80 8.23
CA LEU A 53 -6.27 -19.17 9.51
C LEU A 53 -5.62 -20.10 10.53
N CYS A 54 -6.08 -21.35 10.59
CA CYS A 54 -5.68 -22.30 11.63
C CYS A 54 -4.60 -23.29 11.15
N ASP A 55 -4.14 -23.18 9.89
CA ASP A 55 -3.17 -24.11 9.26
C ASP A 55 -3.65 -25.58 9.32
N LYS A 56 -4.97 -25.81 9.22
CA LYS A 56 -5.61 -27.13 9.24
C LYS A 56 -6.03 -27.55 7.85
N THR A 57 -6.02 -28.83 7.57
CA THR A 57 -6.54 -29.38 6.30
C THR A 57 -8.07 -29.27 6.26
N ILE A 58 -8.64 -29.27 5.06
CA ILE A 58 -10.11 -29.28 4.90
C ILE A 58 -10.74 -30.50 5.55
N ASP A 59 -10.07 -31.64 5.55
CA ASP A 59 -10.55 -32.86 6.18
C ASP A 59 -10.59 -32.74 7.70
N GLU A 60 -9.58 -32.14 8.32
CA GLU A 60 -9.61 -31.82 9.76
C GLU A 60 -10.75 -30.84 10.10
N VAL A 61 -10.97 -29.82 9.25
CA VAL A 61 -12.08 -28.88 9.44
C VAL A 61 -13.44 -29.58 9.32
N ASN A 62 -13.59 -30.53 8.38
CA ASN A 62 -14.82 -31.29 8.22
C ASN A 62 -15.13 -32.22 9.41
N GLN A 63 -14.12 -32.61 10.19
CA GLN A 63 -14.27 -33.45 11.37
C GLN A 63 -14.58 -32.66 12.65
N LEU A 64 -14.60 -31.32 12.58
CA LEU A 64 -14.93 -30.46 13.72
C LEU A 64 -16.39 -30.67 14.17
N PRO A 65 -16.64 -30.89 15.46
CA PRO A 65 -17.98 -30.88 16.00
C PRO A 65 -18.67 -29.53 15.77
N SER A 66 -19.98 -29.54 15.47
CA SER A 66 -20.73 -28.31 15.16
C SER A 66 -20.69 -27.28 16.30
N GLU A 67 -20.71 -27.73 17.54
CA GLU A 67 -20.60 -26.86 18.72
C GLU A 67 -19.28 -26.07 18.74
N PHE A 68 -18.16 -26.71 18.34
CA PHE A 68 -16.88 -26.02 18.22
C PHE A 68 -16.88 -25.02 17.05
N LEU A 69 -17.55 -25.34 15.96
CA LEU A 69 -17.64 -24.42 14.82
C LEU A 69 -18.30 -23.10 15.23
N ASP A 70 -19.40 -23.14 15.98
CA ASP A 70 -20.10 -21.94 16.44
C ASP A 70 -19.21 -21.09 17.36
N MET A 71 -18.47 -21.72 18.27
CA MET A 71 -17.51 -21.04 19.14
C MET A 71 -16.38 -20.37 18.34
N ILE A 72 -15.87 -21.04 17.29
CA ILE A 72 -14.83 -20.49 16.41
C ILE A 72 -15.37 -19.29 15.64
N LEU A 73 -16.58 -19.39 15.09
CA LEU A 73 -17.22 -18.30 14.33
C LEU A 73 -17.41 -17.06 15.18
N GLU A 74 -17.78 -17.22 16.45
CA GLU A 74 -17.86 -16.09 17.39
C GLU A 74 -16.51 -15.38 17.54
N LYS A 75 -15.40 -16.14 17.62
CA LYS A 75 -14.04 -15.56 17.72
C LYS A 75 -13.58 -14.88 16.44
N LEU A 76 -14.06 -15.32 15.28
CA LEU A 76 -13.68 -14.78 13.97
C LEU A 76 -14.50 -13.55 13.55
N THR A 77 -15.37 -13.01 14.40
CA THR A 77 -16.19 -11.82 14.09
C THR A 77 -15.35 -10.60 13.72
N PHE A 78 -14.10 -10.48 14.19
CA PHE A 78 -13.19 -9.40 13.84
C PHE A 78 -12.86 -9.36 12.32
N LEU A 79 -13.04 -10.46 11.58
CA LEU A 79 -12.85 -10.49 10.12
C LEU A 79 -13.88 -9.64 9.36
N GLN A 80 -15.01 -9.31 9.99
CA GLN A 80 -16.02 -8.43 9.41
C GLN A 80 -15.59 -6.95 9.44
N GLU A 81 -14.60 -6.62 10.26
CA GLU A 81 -14.05 -5.28 10.37
C GLU A 81 -12.69 -5.21 9.66
N GLN A 82 -12.41 -4.10 9.01
CA GLN A 82 -11.06 -3.88 8.48
C GLN A 82 -10.05 -3.68 9.62
N PRO A 83 -8.79 -4.12 9.45
CA PRO A 83 -7.74 -3.85 10.43
C PRO A 83 -7.67 -2.35 10.73
N LYS A 84 -7.78 -1.96 12.00
CA LYS A 84 -7.59 -0.57 12.40
C LYS A 84 -6.16 -0.16 12.11
N GLN A 85 -5.99 0.72 11.14
CA GLN A 85 -4.67 1.18 10.74
C GLN A 85 -4.16 2.22 11.74
N ASP A 86 -2.96 2.00 12.25
CA ASP A 86 -2.16 3.03 12.87
C ASP A 86 -1.79 4.13 11.85
N GLU A 87 -1.27 5.27 12.35
CA GLU A 87 -0.75 6.32 11.46
C GLU A 87 0.25 5.72 10.44
N PRO A 88 0.13 6.05 9.14
CA PRO A 88 1.04 5.58 8.11
C PRO A 88 2.50 5.86 8.46
N ARG A 89 3.37 4.87 8.31
CA ARG A 89 4.80 4.95 8.63
C ARG A 89 5.62 4.62 7.39
N ASN A 90 6.72 5.33 7.20
CA ASN A 90 7.63 5.05 6.09
C ASN A 90 8.71 4.02 6.42
N TYR A 91 8.62 3.35 7.55
CA TYR A 91 9.55 2.29 7.97
C TYR A 91 8.88 1.25 8.87
N ILE A 92 9.48 0.08 8.87
CA ILE A 92 9.18 -1.01 9.80
C ILE A 92 10.49 -1.52 10.42
N LYS A 93 10.43 -2.01 11.65
CA LYS A 93 11.56 -2.70 12.30
C LYS A 93 11.26 -4.18 12.39
N ILE A 94 12.14 -5.02 11.85
CA ILE A 94 12.03 -6.48 11.87
C ILE A 94 13.35 -7.02 12.40
N ASN A 95 13.30 -7.81 13.46
CA ASN A 95 14.51 -8.38 14.13
C ASN A 95 15.56 -7.32 14.51
N GLY A 96 15.11 -6.13 14.94
CA GLY A 96 15.98 -5.02 15.31
C GLY A 96 16.49 -4.18 14.13
N GLU A 97 16.36 -4.64 12.90
CA GLU A 97 16.76 -3.92 11.71
C GLU A 97 15.63 -3.02 11.17
N LYS A 98 16.01 -1.86 10.65
CA LYS A 98 15.06 -0.89 10.09
C LYS A 98 15.00 -1.03 8.57
N TYR A 99 13.80 -1.28 8.06
CA TYR A 99 13.47 -1.28 6.64
C TYR A 99 12.63 -0.05 6.33
N SER A 100 13.02 0.74 5.34
CA SER A 100 12.33 1.99 5.01
C SER A 100 11.99 2.03 3.53
N ILE A 101 10.87 2.66 3.21
CA ILE A 101 10.55 3.05 1.84
C ILE A 101 11.32 4.34 1.55
N HIS A 102 12.23 4.29 0.59
CA HIS A 102 13.09 5.42 0.21
C HIS A 102 12.48 6.18 -0.96
N PHE A 103 11.59 7.15 -0.67
CA PHE A 103 11.10 8.09 -1.70
C PHE A 103 11.99 9.31 -1.88
N GLU A 104 12.98 9.53 -1.02
CA GLU A 104 13.85 10.71 -1.06
C GLU A 104 14.72 10.77 -2.32
N ASN A 105 15.09 9.62 -2.85
CA ASN A 105 15.71 9.49 -4.16
C ASN A 105 14.72 8.73 -5.03
N GLN A 106 14.07 9.39 -5.97
CA GLN A 106 13.11 8.82 -6.92
C GLN A 106 13.34 7.32 -7.16
N LEU A 107 12.29 6.50 -7.00
CA LEU A 107 12.38 5.07 -7.30
C LEU A 107 13.15 4.88 -8.60
N LYS A 108 14.12 3.98 -8.61
CA LYS A 108 14.82 3.63 -9.86
C LYS A 108 13.80 3.04 -10.83
N THR A 109 14.03 3.21 -12.13
CA THR A 109 13.11 2.74 -13.17
C THR A 109 12.76 1.26 -13.01
N GLY A 110 13.75 0.39 -12.72
CA GLY A 110 13.52 -1.04 -12.48
C GLY A 110 12.61 -1.30 -11.27
N GLU A 111 12.86 -0.62 -10.17
CA GLU A 111 12.07 -0.69 -8.95
C GLU A 111 10.61 -0.23 -9.17
N TYR A 112 10.42 0.85 -9.90
CA TYR A 112 9.09 1.33 -10.28
C TYR A 112 8.36 0.31 -11.16
N ILE A 113 9.02 -0.23 -12.20
CA ILE A 113 8.44 -1.23 -13.09
C ILE A 113 8.07 -2.50 -12.32
N ALA A 114 8.95 -2.98 -11.44
CA ALA A 114 8.67 -4.16 -10.63
C ALA A 114 7.47 -3.94 -9.69
N ALA A 115 7.41 -2.82 -8.99
CA ALA A 115 6.27 -2.47 -8.12
C ALA A 115 4.96 -2.31 -8.89
N ASP A 116 4.98 -1.62 -10.04
CA ASP A 116 3.81 -1.43 -10.92
C ASP A 116 3.31 -2.77 -11.48
N THR A 117 4.23 -3.69 -11.81
CA THR A 117 3.90 -5.04 -12.26
C THR A 117 3.18 -5.83 -11.18
N VAL A 118 3.64 -5.77 -9.92
CA VAL A 118 2.96 -6.42 -8.79
C VAL A 118 1.57 -5.83 -8.61
N LEU A 119 1.42 -4.51 -8.59
CA LEU A 119 0.12 -3.86 -8.41
C LEU A 119 -0.91 -4.18 -9.50
N LYS A 120 -0.45 -4.45 -10.73
CA LYS A 120 -1.32 -4.80 -11.86
C LYS A 120 -1.71 -6.27 -11.89
N ASN A 121 -0.78 -7.15 -11.57
CA ASN A 121 -0.94 -8.58 -11.77
C ASN A 121 -1.31 -9.34 -10.50
N ASP A 122 -0.90 -8.82 -9.33
CA ASP A 122 -1.05 -9.48 -8.04
C ASP A 122 -1.15 -8.42 -6.93
N LYS A 123 -2.21 -7.61 -6.99
CA LYS A 123 -2.42 -6.43 -6.10
C LYS A 123 -2.48 -6.81 -4.61
N ASN A 124 -2.81 -8.07 -4.30
CA ASN A 124 -2.89 -8.56 -2.92
C ASN A 124 -1.53 -8.98 -2.37
N ASN A 125 -0.50 -9.12 -3.22
CA ASN A 125 0.84 -9.51 -2.80
C ASN A 125 1.62 -8.35 -2.17
N ILE A 126 1.11 -7.88 -1.05
CA ILE A 126 1.70 -6.77 -0.27
C ILE A 126 3.12 -7.14 0.18
N ALA A 127 3.37 -8.41 0.51
CA ALA A 127 4.69 -8.86 0.93
C ALA A 127 5.76 -8.69 -0.15
N LEU A 128 5.45 -9.04 -1.40
CA LEU A 128 6.33 -8.84 -2.55
C LEU A 128 6.53 -7.35 -2.84
N LEU A 129 5.44 -6.57 -2.81
CA LEU A 129 5.51 -5.13 -3.01
C LEU A 129 6.45 -4.46 -2.00
N LEU A 130 6.33 -4.80 -0.71
CA LEU A 130 7.18 -4.27 0.33
C LEU A 130 8.63 -4.80 0.24
N ALA A 131 8.82 -6.04 -0.22
CA ALA A 131 10.15 -6.59 -0.47
C ALA A 131 10.93 -5.81 -1.53
N ILE A 132 10.24 -5.33 -2.57
CA ILE A 132 10.81 -4.48 -3.62
C ILE A 132 11.12 -3.07 -3.08
N LEU A 133 10.18 -2.47 -2.34
CA LEU A 133 10.21 -1.05 -1.97
C LEU A 133 10.97 -0.75 -0.67
N CYS A 134 11.00 -1.70 0.28
CA CYS A 134 11.62 -1.51 1.57
C CYS A 134 13.07 -1.96 1.56
N ARG A 135 13.97 -1.06 1.96
CA ARG A 135 15.41 -1.32 2.02
C ARG A 135 16.01 -0.94 3.36
N LYS A 136 17.09 -1.60 3.70
CA LYS A 136 17.98 -1.16 4.77
C LYS A 136 18.74 0.09 4.32
N GLU A 137 19.30 0.81 5.25
CA GLU A 137 20.18 1.94 4.95
C GLU A 137 21.40 1.48 4.14
N GLY A 138 21.69 2.14 3.02
CA GLY A 138 22.80 1.80 2.12
C GLY A 138 22.52 0.72 1.08
N GLU A 139 21.42 -0.01 1.15
CA GLU A 139 21.06 -0.98 0.10
C GLU A 139 20.66 -0.27 -1.22
N ILE A 140 21.12 -0.84 -2.33
CA ILE A 140 20.84 -0.33 -3.68
C ILE A 140 20.00 -1.37 -4.42
N TYR A 141 18.94 -0.91 -5.11
CA TYR A 141 18.18 -1.77 -6.01
C TYR A 141 18.97 -2.02 -7.29
N ASP A 142 19.36 -3.26 -7.53
CA ASP A 142 20.03 -3.77 -8.72
C ASP A 142 19.54 -5.20 -9.03
N SER A 143 20.07 -5.82 -10.07
CA SER A 143 19.68 -7.18 -10.48
C SER A 143 19.98 -8.22 -9.40
N LYS A 144 21.03 -8.04 -8.60
CA LYS A 144 21.34 -8.93 -7.49
C LYS A 144 20.30 -8.80 -6.39
N PHE A 145 19.95 -7.56 -6.03
CA PHE A 145 18.90 -7.30 -5.06
C PHE A 145 17.57 -7.93 -5.50
N GLU A 146 17.17 -7.73 -6.76
CA GLU A 146 15.94 -8.26 -7.31
C GLU A 146 15.88 -9.80 -7.28
N ASN A 147 16.96 -10.46 -7.68
CA ASN A 147 16.97 -11.92 -7.82
C ASN A 147 17.25 -12.67 -6.52
N GLU A 148 18.05 -12.13 -5.62
CA GLU A 148 18.49 -12.81 -4.40
C GLU A 148 17.77 -12.27 -3.14
N VAL A 149 17.68 -10.95 -3.00
CA VAL A 149 17.21 -10.33 -1.75
C VAL A 149 15.68 -10.26 -1.72
N VAL A 150 15.02 -9.90 -2.83
CA VAL A 150 13.57 -9.75 -2.87
C VAL A 150 12.83 -11.03 -2.47
N PRO A 151 13.16 -12.24 -2.97
CA PRO A 151 12.44 -13.45 -2.57
C PRO A 151 12.60 -13.81 -1.09
N GLU A 152 13.78 -13.58 -0.51
CA GLU A 152 14.02 -13.82 0.92
C GLU A 152 13.28 -12.80 1.78
N ARG A 153 13.28 -11.55 1.34
CA ARG A 153 12.61 -10.44 2.03
C ARG A 153 11.10 -10.58 1.97
N GLN A 154 10.54 -11.06 0.85
CA GLN A 154 9.13 -11.40 0.76
C GLN A 154 8.74 -12.41 1.84
N LYS A 155 9.46 -13.52 1.95
CA LYS A 155 9.22 -14.54 3.01
C LYS A 155 9.35 -13.95 4.42
N MET A 156 10.24 -12.98 4.61
CA MET A 156 10.40 -12.28 5.87
C MET A 156 9.17 -11.41 6.19
N PHE A 157 8.64 -10.64 5.20
CA PHE A 157 7.42 -9.84 5.37
C PHE A 157 6.18 -10.71 5.57
N GLU A 158 6.06 -11.83 4.85
CA GLU A 158 4.95 -12.79 4.98
C GLU A 158 4.77 -13.30 6.42
N LYS A 159 5.86 -13.42 7.17
CA LYS A 159 5.86 -13.87 8.57
C LYS A 159 5.51 -12.77 9.57
N GLN A 160 5.53 -11.50 9.15
CA GLN A 160 5.19 -10.40 10.05
C GLN A 160 3.67 -10.35 10.30
N LYS A 161 3.30 -9.80 11.45
CA LYS A 161 1.89 -9.58 11.76
C LYS A 161 1.30 -8.49 10.88
N VAL A 162 0.06 -8.64 10.48
CA VAL A 162 -0.67 -7.69 9.64
C VAL A 162 -0.59 -6.27 10.22
N MET A 163 -0.85 -6.14 11.51
CA MET A 163 -0.89 -4.83 12.18
C MET A 163 0.47 -4.11 12.20
N ASP A 164 1.58 -4.85 12.15
CA ASP A 164 2.92 -4.25 12.07
C ASP A 164 3.25 -3.77 10.67
N VAL A 165 2.71 -4.44 9.64
CA VAL A 165 3.03 -4.20 8.23
C VAL A 165 2.07 -3.20 7.58
N MET A 166 0.78 -3.22 7.94
CA MET A 166 -0.23 -2.36 7.30
C MET A 166 0.10 -0.86 7.33
N PRO A 167 0.70 -0.29 8.40
CA PRO A 167 1.06 1.13 8.39
C PRO A 167 2.05 1.53 7.31
N ILE A 168 3.00 0.65 6.93
CA ILE A 168 3.95 0.93 5.86
C ILE A 168 3.33 0.67 4.49
N ALA A 169 2.49 -0.36 4.36
CA ALA A 169 1.75 -0.64 3.14
C ALA A 169 0.77 0.50 2.81
N ALA A 170 0.01 0.98 3.80
CA ALA A 170 -0.90 2.11 3.66
C ALA A 170 -0.16 3.40 3.25
N PHE A 171 1.01 3.65 3.83
CA PHE A 171 1.85 4.80 3.44
C PHE A 171 2.22 4.74 1.96
N PHE A 172 2.66 3.57 1.46
CA PHE A 172 2.98 3.41 0.06
C PHE A 172 1.77 3.57 -0.84
N LEU A 173 0.66 2.88 -0.55
CA LEU A 173 -0.55 2.94 -1.35
C LEU A 173 -1.12 4.36 -1.44
N GLN A 174 -1.05 5.12 -0.36
CA GLN A 174 -1.46 6.53 -0.36
C GLN A 174 -0.59 7.38 -1.30
N LEU A 175 0.73 7.20 -1.26
CA LEU A 175 1.65 7.92 -2.15
C LEU A 175 1.47 7.51 -3.61
N TYR A 176 1.29 6.21 -3.87
CA TYR A 176 1.03 5.70 -5.22
C TYR A 176 -0.28 6.27 -5.78
N ALA A 177 -1.37 6.22 -5.02
CA ALA A 177 -2.67 6.78 -5.43
C ALA A 177 -2.57 8.29 -5.75
N GLN A 178 -1.86 9.06 -4.94
CA GLN A 178 -1.60 10.48 -5.21
C GLN A 178 -0.81 10.69 -6.50
N SER A 179 0.23 9.88 -6.74
CA SER A 179 1.05 9.95 -7.96
C SER A 179 0.24 9.62 -9.21
N VAL A 180 -0.58 8.57 -9.17
CA VAL A 180 -1.45 8.18 -10.28
C VAL A 180 -2.49 9.26 -10.55
N MET A 181 -3.15 9.78 -9.52
CA MET A 181 -4.15 10.85 -9.66
C MET A 181 -3.56 12.10 -10.31
N LEU A 182 -2.37 12.53 -9.89
CA LEU A 182 -1.66 13.67 -10.48
C LEU A 182 -1.29 13.42 -11.94
N SER A 183 -0.86 12.19 -12.28
CA SER A 183 -0.54 11.82 -13.66
C SER A 183 -1.77 11.84 -14.56
N LEU A 184 -2.90 11.31 -14.09
CA LEU A 184 -4.17 11.34 -14.82
C LEU A 184 -4.67 12.77 -15.01
N LEU A 185 -4.60 13.60 -13.97
CA LEU A 185 -4.96 15.01 -14.05
C LEU A 185 -4.09 15.76 -15.08
N TYR A 186 -2.76 15.51 -15.06
CA TYR A 186 -1.85 16.10 -16.04
C TYR A 186 -2.19 15.67 -17.48
N MET A 187 -2.50 14.39 -17.71
CA MET A 187 -2.90 13.91 -19.04
C MET A 187 -4.21 14.56 -19.50
N ALA A 188 -5.24 14.58 -18.64
CA ALA A 188 -6.53 15.18 -18.98
C ALA A 188 -6.42 16.69 -19.29
N VAL A 189 -5.64 17.42 -18.51
CA VAL A 189 -5.40 18.86 -18.76
C VAL A 189 -4.58 19.05 -20.04
N SER A 190 -3.56 18.22 -20.30
CA SER A 190 -2.77 18.30 -21.51
C SER A 190 -3.60 18.03 -22.77
N GLU A 191 -4.50 17.06 -22.71
CA GLU A 191 -5.44 16.75 -23.81
C GLU A 191 -6.41 17.89 -24.05
N ALA A 192 -7.04 18.44 -23.01
CA ALA A 192 -7.93 19.60 -23.10
C ALA A 192 -7.22 20.83 -23.71
N VAL A 193 -5.97 21.08 -23.31
CA VAL A 193 -5.15 22.16 -23.86
C VAL A 193 -4.85 21.93 -25.33
N ASN A 194 -4.50 20.71 -25.73
CA ASN A 194 -4.23 20.37 -27.15
C ASN A 194 -5.52 20.48 -27.99
N HIS A 195 -6.64 19.98 -27.50
CA HIS A 195 -7.94 20.13 -28.18
C HIS A 195 -8.30 21.61 -28.37
N THR A 196 -8.15 22.44 -27.33
CA THR A 196 -8.40 23.88 -27.42
C THR A 196 -7.47 24.54 -28.43
N ARG A 197 -6.19 24.18 -28.47
CA ARG A 197 -5.22 24.70 -29.44
C ARG A 197 -5.66 24.38 -30.88
N ASN A 198 -6.02 23.14 -31.15
CA ASN A 198 -6.48 22.71 -32.46
C ASN A 198 -7.75 23.42 -32.87
N SER A 199 -8.71 23.57 -31.95
CA SER A 199 -9.96 24.30 -32.22
C SER A 199 -9.73 25.79 -32.56
N ILE A 200 -8.72 26.44 -31.93
CA ILE A 200 -8.33 27.81 -32.25
C ILE A 200 -7.67 27.88 -33.65
N GLU A 201 -6.86 26.87 -34.00
CA GLU A 201 -6.19 26.83 -35.30
C GLU A 201 -7.15 26.63 -36.47
N THR A 202 -8.16 25.77 -36.30
CA THR A 202 -9.13 25.41 -37.34
C THR A 202 -10.31 26.40 -37.42
N SER A 203 -10.49 27.31 -36.48
CA SER A 203 -11.60 28.25 -36.46
C SER A 203 -11.35 29.45 -37.38
N ASP A 204 -12.06 29.54 -38.48
CA ASP A 204 -12.01 30.69 -39.43
C ASP A 204 -12.67 31.95 -38.86
N LYS A 205 -13.47 31.83 -37.81
CA LYS A 205 -14.20 32.94 -37.17
C LYS A 205 -13.32 33.77 -36.21
N ILE A 206 -12.12 33.32 -35.88
CA ILE A 206 -11.24 33.99 -34.93
C ILE A 206 -10.18 34.78 -35.70
N GLY A 207 -10.18 36.11 -35.55
CA GLY A 207 -9.17 36.98 -36.16
C GLY A 207 -7.73 36.65 -35.76
N VAL A 208 -6.76 36.89 -36.63
CA VAL A 208 -5.35 36.49 -36.51
C VAL A 208 -4.74 36.94 -35.17
N PHE A 209 -4.96 38.16 -34.72
CA PHE A 209 -4.47 38.68 -33.43
C PHE A 209 -5.02 37.91 -32.25
N LYS A 210 -6.30 37.58 -32.26
CA LYS A 210 -6.95 36.83 -31.20
C LYS A 210 -6.45 35.38 -31.14
N LYS A 211 -6.19 34.76 -32.31
CA LYS A 211 -5.53 33.45 -32.40
C LYS A 211 -4.14 33.48 -31.74
N TYR A 212 -3.34 34.52 -32.02
CA TYR A 212 -2.00 34.67 -31.46
C TYR A 212 -2.01 34.85 -29.93
N TYR A 213 -2.93 35.66 -29.43
CA TYR A 213 -3.11 35.89 -27.99
C TYR A 213 -3.55 34.62 -27.26
N LEU A 214 -4.50 33.88 -27.80
CA LEU A 214 -4.96 32.62 -27.21
C LEU A 214 -3.87 31.54 -27.22
N LYS A 215 -3.10 31.42 -28.29
CA LYS A 215 -1.93 30.53 -28.34
C LYS A 215 -0.89 30.89 -27.29
N TRP A 216 -0.63 32.17 -27.07
CA TRP A 216 0.27 32.64 -26.02
C TRP A 216 -0.22 32.26 -24.63
N GLN A 217 -1.52 32.47 -24.33
CA GLN A 217 -2.13 32.06 -23.06
C GLN A 217 -2.03 30.57 -22.82
N ILE A 218 -2.33 29.75 -23.84
CA ILE A 218 -2.21 28.29 -23.78
C ILE A 218 -0.76 27.87 -23.48
N THR A 219 0.19 28.47 -24.15
CA THR A 219 1.63 28.19 -23.91
C THR A 219 2.06 28.55 -22.49
N ARG A 220 1.51 29.65 -21.96
CA ARG A 220 1.74 30.06 -20.56
C ARG A 220 1.14 29.08 -19.57
N LEU A 221 -0.08 28.56 -19.81
CA LEU A 221 -0.71 27.51 -19.01
C LEU A 221 0.08 26.20 -19.05
N GLN A 222 0.55 25.78 -20.23
CA GLN A 222 1.41 24.58 -20.37
C GLN A 222 2.71 24.70 -19.58
N LYS A 223 3.36 25.89 -19.61
CA LYS A 223 4.56 26.14 -18.80
C LYS A 223 4.26 26.11 -17.29
N SER A 224 3.14 26.67 -16.87
CA SER A 224 2.68 26.62 -15.47
C SER A 224 2.40 25.18 -15.04
N LEU A 225 1.72 24.39 -15.84
CA LEU A 225 1.46 22.97 -15.58
C LEU A 225 2.75 22.13 -15.48
N LYS A 226 3.71 22.35 -16.38
CA LYS A 226 5.04 21.73 -16.29
C LYS A 226 5.79 22.12 -15.03
N SER A 227 5.70 23.38 -14.62
CA SER A 227 6.26 23.87 -13.37
C SER A 227 5.58 23.21 -12.16
N THR A 228 4.25 23.09 -12.17
CA THR A 228 3.48 22.43 -11.10
C THR A 228 3.76 20.93 -11.03
N SER A 229 3.91 20.26 -12.17
CA SER A 229 4.33 18.85 -12.23
C SER A 229 5.75 18.66 -11.65
N ASN A 230 6.66 19.57 -11.91
CA ASN A 230 8.00 19.55 -11.31
C ASN A 230 8.00 19.91 -9.83
N THR A 231 7.11 20.84 -9.40
CA THR A 231 6.94 21.23 -7.99
C THR A 231 6.17 20.16 -7.20
N SER A 232 5.30 19.39 -7.83
CA SER A 232 4.65 18.22 -7.21
C SER A 232 5.68 17.13 -6.86
N LYS A 233 6.72 16.96 -7.68
CA LYS A 233 7.88 16.13 -7.32
C LYS A 233 8.63 16.66 -6.10
N THR A 234 8.65 18.00 -5.89
CA THR A 234 9.23 18.63 -4.70
C THR A 234 8.23 18.76 -3.55
N HIS A 235 6.89 18.75 -3.80
CA HIS A 235 5.86 18.81 -2.76
C HIS A 235 5.67 17.51 -2.00
N SER A 236 5.82 16.35 -2.64
CA SER A 236 5.95 15.08 -1.92
C SER A 236 7.15 15.11 -0.96
N HIS A 237 8.24 15.77 -1.34
CA HIS A 237 9.38 16.04 -0.46
C HIS A 237 9.04 17.06 0.65
N SER A 238 8.26 18.09 0.37
CA SER A 238 7.86 19.13 1.33
C SER A 238 6.82 18.61 2.34
N LEU A 239 5.90 17.74 1.94
CA LEU A 239 4.96 17.07 2.86
C LEU A 239 5.70 16.12 3.82
N LEU A 240 6.71 15.40 3.33
CA LEU A 240 7.57 14.57 4.17
C LEU A 240 8.39 15.41 5.17
N THR A 241 8.87 16.59 4.76
CA THR A 241 9.59 17.50 5.66
C THR A 241 8.65 18.19 6.64
N SER A 242 7.41 18.52 6.28
CA SER A 242 6.42 19.09 7.20
C SER A 242 5.90 18.05 8.20
N LEU A 243 5.71 16.79 7.82
CA LEU A 243 5.41 15.69 8.73
C LEU A 243 6.58 15.44 9.70
N LYS A 244 7.84 15.51 9.23
CA LYS A 244 9.03 15.49 10.12
C LYS A 244 9.03 16.65 11.12
N LYS A 245 8.66 17.87 10.72
CA LYS A 245 8.58 19.06 11.61
C LYS A 245 7.47 18.95 12.66
N VAL A 246 6.30 18.42 12.31
CA VAL A 246 5.19 18.19 13.25
C VAL A 246 5.58 17.15 14.31
N ARG A 247 6.29 16.09 13.90
CA ARG A 247 6.79 15.04 14.82
C ARG A 247 7.87 15.56 15.78
N TRP A 248 8.73 16.48 15.32
CA TRP A 248 9.73 17.15 16.18
C TRP A 248 9.10 18.08 17.21
N LYS A 249 8.02 18.80 16.86
CA LYS A 249 7.29 19.66 17.81
C LYS A 249 6.58 18.84 18.89
N LYS A 250 5.92 17.72 18.54
CA LYS A 250 5.30 16.81 19.54
C LYS A 250 6.33 16.22 20.51
N ARG A 251 7.52 15.80 20.04
CA ARG A 251 8.59 15.32 20.94
C ARG A 251 9.10 16.38 21.90
N LYS A 252 9.25 17.65 21.47
CA LYS A 252 9.70 18.73 22.34
C LYS A 252 8.64 19.13 23.40
N SER A 253 7.36 18.93 23.15
CA SER A 253 6.29 19.21 24.13
C SER A 253 6.23 18.16 25.25
N VAL A 254 6.57 16.91 24.96
CA VAL A 254 6.58 15.82 25.96
C VAL A 254 7.80 15.92 26.91
N PHE A 255 8.92 16.56 26.49
CA PHE A 255 10.08 16.77 27.34
C PHE A 255 10.06 18.09 28.17
N LYS A 256 9.01 18.92 28.02
CA LYS A 256 8.86 20.16 28.81
C LYS A 256 7.91 20.05 30.00
N THR A 257 7.36 18.87 30.26
CA THR A 257 6.53 18.58 31.44
C THR A 257 7.18 17.50 32.29
N LYS A 258 8.38 17.81 32.79
CA LYS A 258 8.97 17.21 33.99
C LYS A 258 9.80 18.26 34.70
#